data_d672b2dce5f9704eaede3c0cea292d9e
#
_entry.id   d672b2dce5f9704eaede3c0cea292d9e
#
_cell.length_a   1.000
_cell.length_b   1.000
_cell.length_c   1.000
_cell.angle_alpha   90.00
_cell.angle_beta   90.00
_cell.angle_gamma   90.00
#
_symmetry.space_group_name_H-M   'P 1'
#
loop_
_entity.id
_entity.type
_entity.pdbx_description
1 polymer ?
#
loop_
_entity_poly.entity_id
_entity_poly.type
_entity_poly.pdbx_seq_one_letter_code
_entity_poly.pdbx_strand_id
1 'polypeptide(L)'
;MLFRSSIVAKSYEDARSKTNPPKFFLDRYTDTVSTKTESKKLRNKAIAELQKLFDKNTNKLLYIAKVVDTGSAQYKKSTPNDVVYDNMDNFISGEGTEKSANRAAQAFLDAANLSMEVLKLKALVKDATYYKFISTKGDGFIYLTDKNILLGRTQADVVEYLNNPLNEEVLVDLLQKVEKYWKIGRAHV
;
A
#
# COMPACT_ATOMS: atom_id res chain seq x y z
N MET A 1 -20.37 -43.93 -6.40
CA MET A 1 -20.22 -43.40 -7.77
C MET A 1 -20.18 -41.87 -7.69
N LEU A 2 -19.04 -41.26 -7.91
CA LEU A 2 -18.90 -39.82 -7.99
C LEU A 2 -19.28 -39.38 -9.40
N PHE A 3 -20.47 -38.83 -9.58
CA PHE A 3 -20.85 -38.18 -10.83
C PHE A 3 -19.97 -36.94 -11.02
N ARG A 4 -18.91 -37.05 -11.80
CA ARG A 4 -18.23 -35.90 -12.38
C ARG A 4 -19.13 -35.31 -13.47
N SER A 5 -20.10 -34.51 -13.07
CA SER A 5 -20.95 -33.80 -14.00
C SER A 5 -20.12 -32.67 -14.62
N SER A 6 -19.66 -32.87 -15.86
CA SER A 6 -19.08 -31.80 -16.71
C SER A 6 -20.10 -30.72 -17.10
N ILE A 7 -21.35 -30.88 -16.65
CA ILE A 7 -22.51 -30.06 -17.02
C ILE A 7 -22.73 -28.89 -16.05
N VAL A 8 -22.18 -28.97 -14.82
CA VAL A 8 -22.38 -27.96 -13.78
C VAL A 8 -21.04 -27.33 -13.39
N ALA A 9 -20.93 -26.02 -13.46
CA ALA A 9 -19.81 -25.27 -12.93
C ALA A 9 -20.03 -24.84 -11.48
N LYS A 10 -18.94 -24.57 -10.76
CA LYS A 10 -18.98 -24.13 -9.36
C LYS A 10 -19.43 -22.68 -9.21
N SER A 11 -19.24 -21.87 -10.25
CA SER A 11 -19.65 -20.46 -10.29
C SER A 11 -19.81 -20.00 -11.73
N TYR A 12 -20.39 -18.81 -11.92
CA TYR A 12 -20.50 -18.18 -13.24
C TYR A 12 -19.12 -17.91 -13.89
N GLU A 13 -18.15 -17.45 -13.07
CA GLU A 13 -16.77 -17.21 -13.55
C GLU A 13 -16.08 -18.50 -13.97
N ASP A 14 -16.25 -19.58 -13.19
CA ASP A 14 -15.72 -20.92 -13.54
C ASP A 14 -16.38 -21.45 -14.84
N ALA A 15 -17.66 -21.17 -15.05
CA ALA A 15 -18.37 -21.54 -16.28
C ALA A 15 -17.80 -20.80 -17.49
N ARG A 16 -17.54 -19.51 -17.36
CA ARG A 16 -17.08 -18.65 -18.47
C ARG A 16 -15.62 -18.90 -18.85
N SER A 17 -14.79 -19.34 -17.92
CA SER A 17 -13.35 -19.59 -18.15
C SER A 17 -13.05 -20.87 -18.91
N LYS A 18 -14.04 -21.75 -19.10
CA LYS A 18 -13.85 -23.06 -19.76
C LYS A 18 -14.05 -22.97 -21.26
N THR A 19 -13.19 -23.63 -22.01
CA THR A 19 -13.28 -23.73 -23.50
C THR A 19 -14.58 -24.37 -23.96
N ASN A 20 -15.17 -25.25 -23.10
CA ASN A 20 -16.48 -25.85 -23.34
C ASN A 20 -17.37 -25.52 -22.11
N PRO A 21 -18.07 -24.38 -22.13
CA PRO A 21 -18.79 -23.90 -20.97
C PRO A 21 -19.91 -24.87 -20.56
N PRO A 22 -20.05 -25.21 -19.29
CA PRO A 22 -21.13 -26.04 -18.82
C PRO A 22 -22.47 -25.31 -18.99
N LYS A 23 -23.54 -26.07 -19.24
CA LYS A 23 -24.90 -25.54 -19.44
C LYS A 23 -25.49 -24.89 -18.18
N PHE A 24 -25.00 -25.28 -17.01
CA PHE A 24 -25.51 -24.81 -15.71
C PHE A 24 -24.33 -24.50 -14.77
N PHE A 25 -24.52 -23.53 -13.89
CA PHE A 25 -23.62 -23.27 -12.77
C PHE A 25 -24.41 -23.22 -11.44
N LEU A 26 -23.74 -23.56 -10.36
CA LEU A 26 -24.34 -23.48 -9.03
C LEU A 26 -24.23 -22.02 -8.56
N ASP A 27 -25.33 -21.30 -8.61
CA ASP A 27 -25.38 -19.96 -8.01
C ASP A 27 -25.51 -20.09 -6.49
N ARG A 28 -24.41 -19.89 -5.80
CA ARG A 28 -24.38 -19.78 -4.34
C ARG A 28 -24.67 -18.34 -3.94
N TYR A 29 -25.90 -17.91 -4.19
CA TYR A 29 -26.33 -16.54 -3.91
C TYR A 29 -25.99 -16.08 -2.49
N THR A 30 -26.14 -16.93 -1.49
CA THR A 30 -25.78 -16.65 -0.10
C THR A 30 -24.28 -16.39 0.09
N ASP A 31 -23.40 -17.19 -0.53
CA ASP A 31 -21.96 -17.03 -0.45
C ASP A 31 -21.53 -15.72 -1.13
N THR A 32 -22.14 -15.42 -2.28
CA THR A 32 -21.87 -14.19 -3.05
C THR A 32 -22.32 -12.94 -2.28
N VAL A 33 -23.50 -12.97 -1.66
CA VAL A 33 -24.01 -11.86 -0.84
C VAL A 33 -23.16 -11.66 0.39
N SER A 34 -22.76 -12.74 1.08
CA SER A 34 -21.87 -12.68 2.23
C SER A 34 -20.54 -12.01 1.88
N THR A 35 -19.88 -12.46 0.81
CA THR A 35 -18.60 -11.88 0.35
C THR A 35 -18.73 -10.40 0.01
N LYS A 36 -19.78 -9.99 -0.72
CA LYS A 36 -20.04 -8.58 -1.03
C LYS A 36 -20.29 -7.74 0.22
N THR A 37 -20.98 -8.31 1.20
CA THR A 37 -21.26 -7.62 2.47
C THR A 37 -19.96 -7.42 3.27
N GLU A 38 -19.09 -8.41 3.33
CA GLU A 38 -17.79 -8.31 3.99
C GLU A 38 -16.90 -7.26 3.31
N SER A 39 -16.86 -7.25 1.99
CA SER A 39 -16.15 -6.25 1.20
C SER A 39 -16.62 -4.83 1.51
N LYS A 40 -17.94 -4.61 1.58
CA LYS A 40 -18.50 -3.31 1.96
C LYS A 40 -18.15 -2.92 3.38
N LYS A 41 -18.22 -3.85 4.34
CA LYS A 41 -17.83 -3.60 5.74
C LYS A 41 -16.35 -3.19 5.84
N LEU A 42 -15.47 -3.86 5.11
CA LEU A 42 -14.04 -3.55 5.10
C LEU A 42 -13.78 -2.13 4.59
N ARG A 43 -14.39 -1.74 3.47
CA ARG A 43 -14.26 -0.38 2.93
C ARG A 43 -14.84 0.67 3.87
N ASN A 44 -16.03 0.45 4.42
CA ASN A 44 -16.64 1.37 5.37
C ASN A 44 -15.76 1.57 6.61
N LYS A 45 -15.11 0.49 7.10
CA LYS A 45 -14.14 0.59 8.18
C LYS A 45 -12.92 1.43 7.80
N ALA A 46 -12.40 1.27 6.59
CA ALA A 46 -11.27 2.05 6.11
C ALA A 46 -11.63 3.54 5.96
N ILE A 47 -12.81 3.87 5.41
CA ILE A 47 -13.31 5.23 5.29
C ILE A 47 -13.53 5.88 6.67
N ALA A 48 -14.10 5.15 7.62
CA ALA A 48 -14.28 5.64 8.98
C ALA A 48 -12.93 5.94 9.67
N GLU A 49 -11.91 5.10 9.47
CA GLU A 49 -10.58 5.36 10.02
C GLU A 49 -9.89 6.51 9.28
N LEU A 50 -10.09 6.68 7.96
CA LEU A 50 -9.63 7.81 7.18
C LEU A 50 -10.17 9.13 7.75
N GLN A 51 -11.50 9.21 7.97
CA GLN A 51 -12.14 10.38 8.55
C GLN A 51 -11.60 10.69 9.94
N LYS A 52 -11.47 9.68 10.79
CA LYS A 52 -10.92 9.84 12.15
C LYS A 52 -9.48 10.36 12.13
N LEU A 53 -8.64 9.88 11.20
CA LEU A 53 -7.27 10.36 11.05
C LEU A 53 -7.22 11.79 10.52
N PHE A 54 -8.10 12.13 9.59
CA PHE A 54 -8.22 13.49 9.09
C PHE A 54 -8.59 14.49 10.20
N ASP A 55 -9.56 14.13 11.06
CA ASP A 55 -10.01 15.00 12.15
C ASP A 55 -9.00 15.11 13.30
N LYS A 56 -8.25 14.03 13.59
CA LYS A 56 -7.44 13.95 14.83
C LYS A 56 -5.94 13.93 14.59
N ASN A 57 -5.45 13.43 13.47
CA ASN A 57 -4.03 13.21 13.24
C ASN A 57 -3.64 13.23 11.75
N THR A 58 -3.76 14.41 11.15
CA THR A 58 -3.43 14.63 9.73
C THR A 58 -1.96 14.30 9.41
N ASN A 59 -1.07 14.49 10.39
CA ASN A 59 0.34 14.12 10.20
C ASN A 59 0.51 12.60 10.03
N LYS A 60 -0.21 11.78 10.79
CA LYS A 60 -0.20 10.32 10.61
C LYS A 60 -0.78 9.94 9.26
N LEU A 61 -1.87 10.60 8.85
CA LEU A 61 -2.51 10.38 7.55
C LEU A 61 -1.55 10.64 6.39
N LEU A 62 -0.76 11.72 6.45
CA LEU A 62 0.27 12.02 5.46
C LEU A 62 1.30 10.88 5.31
N TYR A 63 1.78 10.32 6.42
CA TYR A 63 2.73 9.21 6.37
C TYR A 63 2.10 7.91 5.90
N ILE A 64 0.82 7.66 6.23
CA ILE A 64 0.07 6.53 5.67
C ILE A 64 -0.01 6.67 4.14
N ALA A 65 -0.41 7.84 3.63
CA ALA A 65 -0.47 8.10 2.20
C ALA A 65 0.88 7.82 1.51
N LYS A 66 1.99 8.30 2.10
CA LYS A 66 3.34 7.98 1.60
C LYS A 66 3.64 6.49 1.54
N VAL A 67 3.14 5.71 2.49
CA VAL A 67 3.43 4.28 2.58
C VAL A 67 2.56 3.46 1.63
N VAL A 68 1.27 3.76 1.49
CA VAL A 68 0.35 2.94 0.71
C VAL A 68 0.29 3.32 -0.76
N ASP A 69 0.38 4.61 -1.08
CA ASP A 69 0.29 5.08 -2.45
C ASP A 69 1.61 4.85 -3.22
N THR A 70 1.50 4.52 -4.49
CA THR A 70 2.64 4.36 -5.40
C THR A 70 3.34 5.69 -5.68
N GLY A 71 2.61 6.80 -5.63
CA GLY A 71 3.11 8.17 -5.82
C GLY A 71 3.64 8.84 -4.54
N SER A 72 4.33 8.13 -3.65
CA SER A 72 4.75 8.64 -2.34
C SER A 72 5.46 9.99 -2.37
N ALA A 73 6.27 10.26 -3.39
CA ALA A 73 7.03 11.50 -3.55
C ALA A 73 6.16 12.75 -3.78
N GLN A 74 4.88 12.60 -4.17
CA GLN A 74 3.93 13.71 -4.30
C GLN A 74 3.52 14.28 -2.94
N TYR A 75 3.54 13.47 -1.89
CA TYR A 75 3.15 13.89 -0.54
C TYR A 75 4.31 14.58 0.17
N LYS A 76 4.24 15.89 0.28
CA LYS A 76 5.20 16.74 0.99
C LYS A 76 4.58 17.26 2.29
N LYS A 77 5.41 17.82 3.19
CA LYS A 77 4.90 18.47 4.40
C LYS A 77 3.95 19.66 4.09
N SER A 78 4.11 20.26 2.90
CA SER A 78 3.28 21.36 2.41
C SER A 78 2.02 20.90 1.66
N THR A 79 1.81 19.60 1.46
CA THR A 79 0.62 19.10 0.78
C THR A 79 -0.62 19.39 1.64
N PRO A 80 -1.66 20.05 1.10
CA PRO A 80 -2.88 20.32 1.84
C PRO A 80 -3.54 19.03 2.33
N ASN A 81 -4.08 19.05 3.54
CA ASN A 81 -4.69 17.85 4.15
C ASN A 81 -5.88 17.33 3.34
N ASP A 82 -6.66 18.24 2.73
CA ASP A 82 -7.81 17.87 1.89
C ASP A 82 -7.38 17.08 0.65
N VAL A 83 -6.23 17.42 0.06
CA VAL A 83 -5.66 16.67 -1.08
C VAL A 83 -5.21 15.29 -0.64
N VAL A 84 -4.61 15.17 0.55
CA VAL A 84 -4.22 13.86 1.10
C VAL A 84 -5.45 13.01 1.38
N TYR A 85 -6.51 13.64 1.92
CA TYR A 85 -7.78 12.95 2.19
C TYR A 85 -8.42 12.42 0.90
N ASP A 86 -8.58 13.28 -0.10
CA ASP A 86 -9.19 12.93 -1.40
C ASP A 86 -8.41 11.78 -2.10
N ASN A 87 -7.08 11.88 -2.12
CA ASN A 87 -6.26 10.82 -2.67
C ASN A 87 -6.42 9.49 -1.93
N MET A 88 -6.55 9.52 -0.60
CA MET A 88 -6.74 8.31 0.19
C MET A 88 -8.15 7.73 0.06
N ASP A 89 -9.17 8.58 -0.08
CA ASP A 89 -10.52 8.12 -0.38
C ASP A 89 -10.59 7.42 -1.74
N ASN A 90 -9.99 8.02 -2.77
CA ASN A 90 -9.85 7.42 -4.09
C ASN A 90 -9.05 6.10 -4.04
N PHE A 91 -7.95 6.04 -3.28
CA PHE A 91 -7.17 4.83 -3.08
C PHE A 91 -7.99 3.70 -2.44
N ILE A 92 -8.74 3.98 -1.35
CA ILE A 92 -9.58 3.01 -0.64
C ILE A 92 -10.73 2.53 -1.53
N SER A 93 -11.32 3.42 -2.32
CA SER A 93 -12.39 3.10 -3.27
C SER A 93 -11.93 2.13 -4.34
N GLY A 94 -10.67 2.16 -4.70
CA GLY A 94 -10.02 1.27 -5.66
C GLY A 94 -10.51 1.50 -7.09
N GLU A 95 -9.60 1.49 -8.04
CA GLU A 95 -9.96 1.55 -9.45
C GLU A 95 -10.30 0.15 -10.00
N GLY A 96 -11.47 0.00 -10.58
CA GLY A 96 -11.88 -1.07 -11.49
C GLY A 96 -12.52 -2.29 -10.86
N THR A 97 -11.92 -3.03 -9.92
CA THR A 97 -12.48 -4.29 -9.41
C THR A 97 -12.69 -4.28 -7.90
N GLU A 98 -13.73 -5.00 -7.43
CA GLU A 98 -14.01 -5.19 -6.00
C GLU A 98 -12.80 -5.79 -5.25
N LYS A 99 -12.07 -6.69 -5.89
CA LYS A 99 -10.86 -7.30 -5.33
C LYS A 99 -9.73 -6.28 -5.15
N SER A 100 -9.57 -5.34 -6.08
CA SER A 100 -8.60 -4.24 -6.00
C SER A 100 -8.94 -3.31 -4.84
N ALA A 101 -10.20 -2.89 -4.73
CA ALA A 101 -10.69 -2.04 -3.65
C ALA A 101 -10.53 -2.67 -2.26
N ASN A 102 -10.81 -3.97 -2.13
CA ASN A 102 -10.62 -4.67 -0.86
C ASN A 102 -9.14 -4.74 -0.45
N ARG A 103 -8.24 -4.96 -1.41
CA ARG A 103 -6.80 -4.95 -1.15
C ARG A 103 -6.32 -3.56 -0.72
N ALA A 104 -6.80 -2.51 -1.36
CA ALA A 104 -6.47 -1.13 -1.03
C ALA A 104 -7.00 -0.75 0.36
N ALA A 105 -8.26 -1.06 0.67
CA ALA A 105 -8.83 -0.82 1.98
C ALA A 105 -8.09 -1.57 3.11
N GLN A 106 -7.69 -2.83 2.87
CA GLN A 106 -6.90 -3.59 3.83
C GLN A 106 -5.51 -2.98 4.01
N ALA A 107 -4.81 -2.63 2.92
CA ALA A 107 -3.49 -2.01 2.99
C ALA A 107 -3.51 -0.68 3.75
N PHE A 108 -4.58 0.13 3.56
CA PHE A 108 -4.77 1.36 4.34
C PHE A 108 -4.95 1.07 5.83
N LEU A 109 -5.81 0.11 6.19
CA LEU A 109 -6.04 -0.26 7.59
C LEU A 109 -4.79 -0.84 8.25
N ASP A 110 -4.03 -1.67 7.53
CA ASP A 110 -2.78 -2.23 8.03
C ASP A 110 -1.76 -1.11 8.30
N ALA A 111 -1.66 -0.13 7.40
CA ALA A 111 -0.81 1.03 7.61
C ALA A 111 -1.30 1.91 8.77
N ALA A 112 -2.62 2.11 8.92
CA ALA A 112 -3.21 2.88 10.02
C ALA A 112 -2.91 2.27 11.40
N ASN A 113 -2.75 0.95 11.48
CA ASN A 113 -2.40 0.24 12.70
C ASN A 113 -0.92 0.32 13.08
N LEU A 114 -0.04 0.78 12.17
CA LEU A 114 1.39 0.92 12.47
C LEU A 114 1.65 2.10 13.40
N SER A 115 2.73 2.00 14.17
CA SER A 115 3.25 3.13 14.95
C SER A 115 3.76 4.24 14.03
N MET A 116 3.81 5.47 14.56
CA MET A 116 4.30 6.62 13.81
C MET A 116 5.78 6.47 13.41
N GLU A 117 6.57 5.82 14.23
CA GLU A 117 8.00 5.55 14.00
C GLU A 117 8.19 4.63 12.80
N VAL A 118 7.46 3.50 12.78
CA VAL A 118 7.51 2.55 11.67
C VAL A 118 7.01 3.18 10.36
N LEU A 119 5.96 4.01 10.42
CA LEU A 119 5.46 4.73 9.25
C LEU A 119 6.50 5.70 8.68
N LYS A 120 7.20 6.45 9.54
CA LYS A 120 8.27 7.35 9.13
C LYS A 120 9.41 6.61 8.44
N LEU A 121 9.85 5.49 9.00
CA LEU A 121 10.90 4.66 8.40
C LEU A 121 10.48 4.09 7.04
N LYS A 122 9.28 3.54 6.93
CA LYS A 122 8.75 3.04 5.66
C LYS A 122 8.65 4.14 4.59
N ALA A 123 8.15 5.31 4.96
CA ALA A 123 8.07 6.46 4.07
C ALA A 123 9.47 6.93 3.63
N LEU A 124 10.43 6.97 4.57
CA LEU A 124 11.82 7.30 4.28
C LEU A 124 12.43 6.34 3.26
N VAL A 125 12.29 5.02 3.45
CA VAL A 125 12.81 3.99 2.54
C VAL A 125 12.20 4.14 1.15
N LYS A 126 10.90 4.40 1.07
CA LYS A 126 10.17 4.56 -0.18
C LYS A 126 10.64 5.80 -0.95
N ASP A 127 10.74 6.94 -0.27
CA ASP A 127 11.21 8.18 -0.87
C ASP A 127 12.71 8.10 -1.23
N ALA A 128 13.53 7.49 -0.38
CA ALA A 128 14.94 7.26 -0.67
C ALA A 128 15.16 6.38 -1.92
N THR A 129 14.30 5.39 -2.12
CA THR A 129 14.28 4.57 -3.34
C THR A 129 13.87 5.41 -4.56
N TYR A 130 12.84 6.24 -4.42
CA TYR A 130 12.39 7.13 -5.49
C TYR A 130 13.49 8.12 -5.92
N TYR A 131 14.16 8.75 -4.97
CA TYR A 131 15.26 9.71 -5.23
C TYR A 131 16.60 9.04 -5.52
N LYS A 132 16.63 7.71 -5.65
CA LYS A 132 17.84 6.95 -5.99
C LYS A 132 18.97 6.98 -4.95
N PHE A 133 18.66 7.32 -3.70
CA PHE A 133 19.60 7.17 -2.58
C PHE A 133 19.76 5.72 -2.17
N ILE A 134 18.71 4.91 -2.41
CA ILE A 134 18.70 3.46 -2.25
C ILE A 134 18.41 2.83 -3.61
N SER A 135 19.15 1.80 -3.98
CA SER A 135 18.97 1.09 -5.24
C SER A 135 19.15 -0.41 -5.09
N THR A 136 18.37 -1.16 -5.86
CA THR A 136 18.54 -2.62 -5.99
C THR A 136 19.56 -2.89 -7.09
N LYS A 137 20.57 -3.73 -6.81
CA LYS A 137 21.56 -4.15 -7.78
C LYS A 137 21.14 -5.45 -8.48
N GLY A 138 21.95 -5.85 -9.48
CA GLY A 138 21.70 -7.07 -10.25
C GLY A 138 21.76 -8.37 -9.45
N ASP A 139 22.33 -8.35 -8.26
CA ASP A 139 22.35 -9.46 -7.29
C ASP A 139 21.04 -9.60 -6.48
N GLY A 140 20.10 -8.66 -6.68
CA GLY A 140 18.82 -8.62 -5.98
C GLY A 140 18.86 -8.05 -4.57
N PHE A 141 20.01 -7.50 -4.14
CA PHE A 141 20.15 -6.82 -2.86
C PHE A 141 20.00 -5.30 -2.98
N ILE A 142 19.60 -4.69 -1.88
CA ILE A 142 19.36 -3.25 -1.76
C ILE A 142 20.55 -2.61 -1.07
N TYR A 143 21.07 -1.54 -1.68
CA TYR A 143 22.25 -0.82 -1.24
C TYR A 143 21.97 0.67 -1.07
N LEU A 144 22.67 1.28 -0.11
CA LEU A 144 22.85 2.73 -0.09
C LEU A 144 23.77 3.11 -1.26
N THR A 145 23.27 3.94 -2.19
CA THR A 145 23.88 4.12 -3.52
C THR A 145 25.28 4.74 -3.47
N ASP A 146 25.49 5.74 -2.62
CA ASP A 146 26.73 6.51 -2.52
C ASP A 146 27.87 5.79 -1.77
N LYS A 147 27.53 5.07 -0.69
CA LYS A 147 28.49 4.38 0.18
C LYS A 147 28.60 2.89 -0.12
N ASN A 148 27.77 2.38 -1.02
CA ASN A 148 27.68 0.95 -1.36
C ASN A 148 27.47 0.03 -0.13
N ILE A 149 26.76 0.52 0.89
CA ILE A 149 26.43 -0.24 2.09
C ILE A 149 25.25 -1.14 1.79
N LEU A 150 25.37 -2.43 2.10
CA LEU A 150 24.28 -3.39 2.00
C LEU A 150 23.23 -3.11 3.10
N LEU A 151 21.99 -2.88 2.70
CA LEU A 151 20.87 -2.58 3.60
C LEU A 151 19.96 -3.79 3.82
N GLY A 152 19.85 -4.68 2.83
CA GLY A 152 18.98 -5.85 2.90
C GLY A 152 18.58 -6.39 1.54
N ARG A 153 17.63 -7.29 1.50
CA ARG A 153 17.09 -7.89 0.28
C ARG A 153 15.69 -7.38 -0.05
N THR A 154 14.93 -7.03 0.96
CA THR A 154 13.56 -6.52 0.84
C THR A 154 13.45 -5.14 1.49
N GLN A 155 12.40 -4.39 1.17
CA GLN A 155 12.13 -3.12 1.86
C GLN A 155 11.92 -3.32 3.37
N ALA A 156 11.41 -4.47 3.79
CA ALA A 156 11.25 -4.79 5.21
C ALA A 156 12.60 -4.91 5.90
N ASP A 157 13.56 -5.60 5.28
CA ASP A 157 14.93 -5.73 5.82
C ASP A 157 15.62 -4.37 5.93
N VAL A 158 15.40 -3.47 4.95
CA VAL A 158 15.93 -2.09 4.99
C VAL A 158 15.33 -1.32 6.17
N VAL A 159 14.03 -1.44 6.41
CA VAL A 159 13.38 -0.82 7.57
C VAL A 159 13.95 -1.37 8.88
N GLU A 160 14.15 -2.69 8.97
CA GLU A 160 14.75 -3.34 10.15
C GLU A 160 16.20 -2.88 10.36
N TYR A 161 17.00 -2.82 9.28
CA TYR A 161 18.37 -2.32 9.32
C TYR A 161 18.44 -0.88 9.87
N LEU A 162 17.58 0.01 9.35
CA LEU A 162 17.53 1.41 9.78
C LEU A 162 16.93 1.59 11.18
N ASN A 163 16.12 0.66 11.65
CA ASN A 163 15.57 0.68 13.01
C ASN A 163 16.57 0.20 14.06
N ASN A 164 17.68 -0.40 13.64
CA ASN A 164 18.72 -0.86 14.57
C ASN A 164 19.58 0.34 15.03
N PRO A 165 19.69 0.58 16.34
CA PRO A 165 20.50 1.68 16.88
C PRO A 165 21.97 1.69 16.43
N LEU A 166 22.52 0.52 16.10
CA LEU A 166 23.90 0.42 15.59
C LEU A 166 24.08 1.09 14.21
N ASN A 167 23.00 1.31 13.50
CA ASN A 167 23.01 1.90 12.15
C ASN A 167 22.46 3.35 12.15
N GLU A 168 22.39 4.00 13.30
CA GLU A 168 21.84 5.35 13.47
C GLU A 168 22.52 6.38 12.54
N GLU A 169 23.83 6.26 12.32
CA GLU A 169 24.55 7.15 11.41
C GLU A 169 24.03 7.07 9.97
N VAL A 170 23.71 5.85 9.51
CA VAL A 170 23.14 5.64 8.16
C VAL A 170 21.73 6.21 8.09
N LEU A 171 20.94 6.02 9.14
CA LEU A 171 19.59 6.58 9.22
C LEU A 171 19.60 8.11 9.18
N VAL A 172 20.47 8.76 9.97
CA VAL A 172 20.58 10.23 10.03
C VAL A 172 21.04 10.80 8.68
N ASP A 173 22.05 10.20 8.05
CA ASP A 173 22.52 10.61 6.72
C ASP A 173 21.41 10.53 5.68
N LEU A 174 20.68 9.41 5.66
CA LEU A 174 19.58 9.20 4.72
C LEU A 174 18.42 10.16 4.98
N LEU A 175 18.08 10.42 6.23
CA LEU A 175 17.06 11.40 6.63
C LEU A 175 17.42 12.79 6.15
N GLN A 176 18.66 13.25 6.36
CA GLN A 176 19.10 14.57 5.92
C GLN A 176 19.01 14.75 4.39
N LYS A 177 19.34 13.70 3.63
CA LYS A 177 19.23 13.70 2.17
C LYS A 177 17.77 13.79 1.71
N VAL A 178 16.90 12.96 2.25
CA VAL A 178 15.48 12.90 1.84
C VAL A 178 14.70 14.12 2.34
N GLU A 179 14.99 14.64 3.55
CA GLU A 179 14.30 15.83 4.08
C GLU A 179 14.46 17.08 3.23
N LYS A 180 15.57 17.23 2.53
CA LYS A 180 15.77 18.34 1.57
C LYS A 180 14.62 18.34 0.53
N TYR A 181 14.26 17.18 0.01
CA TYR A 181 13.18 17.03 -0.97
C TYR A 181 11.79 17.16 -0.35
N TRP A 182 11.61 16.83 0.92
CA TRP A 182 10.34 17.04 1.62
C TRP A 182 10.05 18.51 1.89
N LYS A 183 11.09 19.32 2.04
CA LYS A 183 11.00 20.77 2.29
C LYS A 183 10.86 21.59 1.00
N ILE A 184 11.43 21.13 -0.09
CA ILE A 184 11.37 21.84 -1.38
C ILE A 184 9.98 21.65 -1.98
N GLY A 185 9.11 22.65 -1.86
CA GLY A 185 7.91 22.79 -2.70
C GLY A 185 8.36 22.79 -4.16
N ARG A 186 7.53 22.28 -5.09
CA ARG A 186 7.80 22.45 -6.52
C ARG A 186 7.92 23.96 -6.77
N ALA A 187 9.12 24.43 -7.09
CA ALA A 187 9.24 25.67 -7.81
C ALA A 187 8.48 25.43 -9.13
N HIS A 188 7.42 26.21 -9.38
CA HIS A 188 6.79 26.24 -10.70
C HIS A 188 7.86 26.72 -11.68
N VAL A 189 8.30 25.84 -12.57
CA VAL A 189 8.98 26.19 -13.80
C VAL A 189 7.94 26.35 -14.87
#